data_55231cf6d547c792b578062476c7e24b
#
_entry.id   55231cf6d547c792b578062476c7e24b
#
_cell.length_a   1.000
_cell.length_b   1.000
_cell.length_c   1.000
_cell.angle_alpha   90.00
_cell.angle_beta   90.00
_cell.angle_gamma   90.00
#
_symmetry.space_group_name_H-M   'P 1'
#
loop_
_entity.id
_entity.type
_entity.pdbx_description
1 polymer ?
#
loop_
_entity_poly.entity_id
_entity_poly.type
_entity_poly.pdbx_seq_one_letter_code
_entity_poly.pdbx_strand_id
1 'polypeptide(L)'
;MFELIVQDRHTKARHGRLTTAHGVIHTPAFMPIGTQGTVKAVTPRELRELKAQIILGNTYHLFVRPGIDVMQHFGGLHRFMNWDGAILTDSGGYQIFSLAKLRKITDEGVHFQNHVDGTPAFISPEIAMEIQAKLGSDIAMVLDECPPWPCERDYAARSAEMTTRWAKRCKKAVEVCVSRAGWRTAADTAATTVRQFGRYFFSTSDRNAS
;
A
#
# COMPACT_ATOMS: atom_id res chain seq x y z
N MET A 1 7.33 4.92 -13.35
CA MET A 1 8.83 5.13 -13.32
C MET A 1 9.13 6.35 -12.47
N PHE A 2 10.15 6.28 -11.59
CA PHE A 2 10.58 7.44 -10.78
C PHE A 2 11.84 8.06 -11.37
N GLU A 3 11.83 9.39 -11.48
CA GLU A 3 12.95 10.21 -11.95
C GLU A 3 13.31 11.21 -10.86
N LEU A 4 14.58 11.22 -10.44
CA LEU A 4 15.10 12.24 -9.54
C LEU A 4 15.47 13.47 -10.37
N ILE A 5 14.79 14.60 -10.14
CA ILE A 5 15.01 15.84 -10.88
C ILE A 5 16.13 16.64 -10.22
N VAL A 6 16.04 16.84 -8.89
CA VAL A 6 17.06 17.58 -8.15
C VAL A 6 17.16 17.06 -6.72
N GLN A 7 18.37 17.06 -6.20
CA GLN A 7 18.68 16.81 -4.79
C GLN A 7 19.37 18.05 -4.22
N ASP A 8 18.95 18.45 -3.03
CA ASP A 8 19.58 19.54 -2.29
C ASP A 8 21.04 19.18 -1.94
N ARG A 9 21.92 20.15 -2.01
CA ARG A 9 23.36 19.97 -1.77
C ARG A 9 23.71 19.86 -0.28
N HIS A 10 22.87 20.40 0.58
CA HIS A 10 23.15 20.52 2.02
C HIS A 10 22.29 19.57 2.88
N THR A 11 21.18 19.11 2.35
CA THR A 11 20.24 18.23 3.03
C THR A 11 19.95 16.96 2.20
N LYS A 12 19.10 16.08 2.73
CA LYS A 12 18.60 14.92 1.99
C LYS A 12 17.30 15.21 1.21
N ALA A 13 16.89 16.49 1.11
CA ALA A 13 15.70 16.88 0.39
C ALA A 13 15.85 16.58 -1.11
N ARG A 14 14.78 16.06 -1.71
CA ARG A 14 14.75 15.66 -3.12
C ARG A 14 13.45 16.09 -3.76
N HIS A 15 13.54 16.58 -5.00
CA HIS A 15 12.41 16.75 -5.89
C HIS A 15 12.49 15.69 -6.98
N GLY A 16 11.41 15.00 -7.22
CA GLY A 16 11.34 13.96 -8.24
C GLY A 16 10.01 13.94 -8.95
N ARG A 17 9.90 13.05 -9.93
CA ARG A 17 8.71 12.80 -10.72
C ARG A 17 8.41 11.30 -10.75
N LEU A 18 7.22 10.92 -10.34
CA LEU A 18 6.75 9.53 -10.41
C LEU A 18 5.65 9.43 -11.46
N THR A 19 5.89 8.66 -12.51
CA THR A 19 4.90 8.39 -13.56
C THR A 19 4.13 7.12 -13.21
N THR A 20 2.79 7.21 -13.19
CA THR A 20 1.84 6.12 -12.98
C THR A 20 0.95 5.96 -14.21
N ALA A 21 0.05 4.97 -14.19
CA ALA A 21 -0.97 4.80 -15.23
C ALA A 21 -1.98 5.97 -15.27
N HIS A 22 -2.22 6.61 -14.12
CA HIS A 22 -3.20 7.68 -13.95
C HIS A 22 -2.57 9.07 -13.77
N GLY A 23 -1.35 9.25 -14.29
CA GLY A 23 -0.72 10.55 -14.34
C GLY A 23 0.66 10.62 -13.68
N VAL A 24 1.16 11.85 -13.62
CA VAL A 24 2.48 12.16 -13.08
C VAL A 24 2.33 12.83 -11.71
N ILE A 25 3.11 12.35 -10.76
CA ILE A 25 3.16 12.88 -9.40
C ILE A 25 4.51 13.58 -9.21
N HIS A 26 4.49 14.84 -8.82
CA HIS A 26 5.67 15.58 -8.40
C HIS A 26 5.92 15.36 -6.92
N THR A 27 7.11 14.87 -6.57
CA THR A 27 7.46 14.55 -5.18
C THR A 27 8.39 15.62 -4.59
N PRO A 28 8.22 15.96 -3.30
CA PRO A 28 7.29 15.36 -2.34
C PRO A 28 5.84 15.73 -2.65
N ALA A 29 4.90 14.79 -2.42
CA ALA A 29 3.48 14.99 -2.61
C ALA A 29 2.70 14.63 -1.33
N PHE A 30 1.70 15.43 -0.98
CA PHE A 30 0.74 15.08 0.05
C PHE A 30 -0.31 14.14 -0.54
N MET A 31 -0.67 13.10 0.20
CA MET A 31 -1.69 12.13 -0.19
C MET A 31 -2.92 12.28 0.71
N PRO A 32 -4.01 12.93 0.26
CA PRO A 32 -5.27 12.90 0.98
C PRO A 32 -5.74 11.45 1.21
N ILE A 33 -6.30 11.17 2.40
CA ILE A 33 -6.68 9.81 2.78
C ILE A 33 -8.14 9.56 2.42
N GLY A 34 -8.36 8.62 1.50
CA GLY A 34 -9.68 8.14 1.05
C GLY A 34 -10.02 6.77 1.64
N THR A 35 -10.23 6.67 2.94
CA THR A 35 -10.31 5.41 3.72
C THR A 35 -11.30 4.40 3.16
N GLN A 36 -12.53 4.82 2.84
CA GLN A 36 -13.59 3.96 2.31
C GLN A 36 -13.99 4.37 0.89
N GLY A 37 -13.02 4.69 0.04
CA GLY A 37 -13.27 5.18 -1.30
C GLY A 37 -13.78 6.62 -1.34
N THR A 38 -13.51 7.40 -0.29
CA THR A 38 -13.83 8.83 -0.21
C THR A 38 -12.88 9.56 0.73
N VAL A 39 -12.45 10.75 0.35
CA VAL A 39 -11.77 11.67 1.27
C VAL A 39 -12.84 12.37 2.10
N LYS A 40 -12.80 12.20 3.41
CA LYS A 40 -13.85 12.66 4.31
C LYS A 40 -14.05 14.17 4.19
N ALA A 41 -15.29 14.59 3.93
CA ALA A 41 -15.74 15.98 3.78
C ALA A 41 -15.10 16.75 2.59
N VAL A 42 -14.48 16.05 1.63
CA VAL A 42 -13.89 16.66 0.42
C VAL A 42 -14.33 15.87 -0.81
N THR A 43 -14.97 16.53 -1.74
CA THR A 43 -15.44 15.92 -2.99
C THR A 43 -14.29 15.68 -3.98
N PRO A 44 -14.42 14.75 -4.95
CA PRO A 44 -13.43 14.60 -6.01
C PRO A 44 -13.21 15.88 -6.83
N ARG A 45 -14.24 16.74 -6.99
CA ARG A 45 -14.12 18.04 -7.63
C ARG A 45 -13.17 18.95 -6.85
N GLU A 46 -13.37 19.07 -5.53
CA GLU A 46 -12.53 19.90 -4.66
C GLU A 46 -11.10 19.38 -4.62
N LEU A 47 -10.88 18.07 -4.64
CA LEU A 47 -9.54 17.50 -4.74
C LEU A 47 -8.81 17.89 -6.03
N ARG A 48 -9.54 17.99 -7.17
CA ARG A 48 -8.98 18.47 -8.43
C ARG A 48 -8.68 19.96 -8.37
N GLU A 49 -9.57 20.76 -7.80
CA GLU A 49 -9.36 22.21 -7.59
C GLU A 49 -8.14 22.47 -6.69
N LEU A 50 -7.93 21.65 -5.66
CA LEU A 50 -6.75 21.66 -4.78
C LEU A 50 -5.49 21.06 -5.44
N LYS A 51 -5.58 20.57 -6.68
CA LYS A 51 -4.49 19.95 -7.45
C LYS A 51 -3.87 18.75 -6.74
N ALA A 52 -4.67 17.96 -6.00
CA ALA A 52 -4.22 16.69 -5.48
C ALA A 52 -3.80 15.78 -6.66
N GLN A 53 -2.62 15.17 -6.57
CA GLN A 53 -2.06 14.33 -7.63
C GLN A 53 -2.25 12.84 -7.35
N ILE A 54 -2.41 12.49 -6.08
CA ILE A 54 -2.51 11.13 -5.58
C ILE A 54 -3.38 11.08 -4.33
N ILE A 55 -4.16 10.01 -4.20
CA ILE A 55 -4.97 9.71 -3.00
C ILE A 55 -4.47 8.40 -2.39
N LEU A 56 -4.54 8.29 -1.05
CA LEU A 56 -4.27 7.05 -0.34
C LEU A 56 -5.58 6.35 -0.01
N GLY A 57 -5.76 5.11 -0.45
CA GLY A 57 -6.87 4.21 -0.06
C GLY A 57 -6.42 3.19 0.98
N ASN A 58 -7.32 2.81 1.91
CA ASN A 58 -7.00 1.82 2.93
C ASN A 58 -7.55 0.44 2.55
N THR A 59 -6.66 -0.48 2.19
CA THR A 59 -6.99 -1.83 1.71
C THR A 59 -7.88 -2.60 2.67
N TYR A 60 -7.58 -2.60 3.96
CA TYR A 60 -8.39 -3.28 4.97
C TYR A 60 -9.85 -2.80 4.97
N HIS A 61 -10.06 -1.48 4.99
CA HIS A 61 -11.41 -0.93 5.02
C HIS A 61 -12.20 -1.27 3.76
N LEU A 62 -11.57 -1.16 2.59
CA LEU A 62 -12.19 -1.48 1.31
C LEU A 62 -12.48 -2.99 1.15
N PHE A 63 -11.61 -3.84 1.70
CA PHE A 63 -11.82 -5.28 1.74
C PHE A 63 -13.00 -5.69 2.64
N VAL A 64 -13.09 -5.09 3.84
CA VAL A 64 -14.17 -5.40 4.79
C VAL A 64 -15.51 -4.78 4.32
N ARG A 65 -15.48 -3.54 3.84
CA ARG A 65 -16.67 -2.80 3.40
C ARG A 65 -16.31 -1.69 2.41
N PRO A 66 -16.90 -1.68 1.21
CA PRO A 66 -18.03 -2.45 0.72
C PRO A 66 -17.69 -3.89 0.29
N GLY A 67 -16.42 -4.29 0.27
CA GLY A 67 -15.97 -5.60 -0.20
C GLY A 67 -15.46 -5.57 -1.65
N ILE A 68 -14.63 -6.53 -1.98
CA ILE A 68 -13.90 -6.56 -3.26
C ILE A 68 -14.83 -6.85 -4.45
N ASP A 69 -15.89 -7.64 -4.26
CA ASP A 69 -16.86 -7.93 -5.32
C ASP A 69 -17.58 -6.65 -5.77
N VAL A 70 -17.94 -5.77 -4.83
CA VAL A 70 -18.52 -4.46 -5.15
C VAL A 70 -17.51 -3.62 -5.92
N MET A 71 -16.26 -3.57 -5.47
CA MET A 71 -15.21 -2.81 -6.17
C MET A 71 -14.99 -3.31 -7.61
N GLN A 72 -15.00 -4.63 -7.82
CA GLN A 72 -14.88 -5.22 -9.16
C GLN A 72 -16.10 -4.91 -10.04
N HIS A 73 -17.31 -4.90 -9.45
CA HIS A 73 -18.54 -4.53 -10.18
C HIS A 73 -18.46 -3.09 -10.74
N PHE A 74 -17.89 -2.17 -9.98
CA PHE A 74 -17.65 -0.79 -10.43
C PHE A 74 -16.44 -0.64 -11.37
N GLY A 75 -15.63 -1.69 -11.56
CA GLY A 75 -14.43 -1.65 -12.39
C GLY A 75 -13.22 -1.00 -11.70
N GLY A 76 -13.15 -1.14 -10.37
CA GLY A 76 -12.04 -0.68 -9.53
C GLY A 76 -12.30 0.61 -8.77
N LEU A 77 -11.33 0.96 -7.94
CA LEU A 77 -11.46 2.08 -6.99
C LEU A 77 -11.55 3.44 -7.67
N HIS A 78 -10.86 3.65 -8.79
CA HIS A 78 -10.92 4.90 -9.56
C HIS A 78 -12.35 5.24 -10.00
N ARG A 79 -13.07 4.27 -10.57
CA ARG A 79 -14.46 4.47 -10.99
C ARG A 79 -15.40 4.59 -9.80
N PHE A 80 -15.18 3.79 -8.76
CA PHE A 80 -15.98 3.86 -7.53
C PHE A 80 -15.90 5.24 -6.87
N MET A 81 -14.71 5.85 -6.84
CA MET A 81 -14.47 7.18 -6.26
C MET A 81 -14.77 8.33 -7.21
N ASN A 82 -14.98 8.07 -8.50
CA ASN A 82 -14.97 9.09 -9.55
C ASN A 82 -13.67 9.93 -9.50
N TRP A 83 -12.54 9.24 -9.40
CA TRP A 83 -11.20 9.83 -9.32
C TRP A 83 -10.32 9.34 -10.47
N ASP A 84 -9.70 10.27 -11.19
CA ASP A 84 -8.90 10.03 -12.39
C ASP A 84 -7.39 10.16 -12.18
N GLY A 85 -6.97 10.64 -11.01
CA GLY A 85 -5.57 10.72 -10.61
C GLY A 85 -5.04 9.42 -9.99
N ALA A 86 -3.77 9.40 -9.62
CA ALA A 86 -3.14 8.21 -9.04
C ALA A 86 -3.75 7.81 -7.69
N ILE A 87 -3.75 6.51 -7.40
CA ILE A 87 -4.14 5.93 -6.10
C ILE A 87 -3.03 5.04 -5.58
N LEU A 88 -2.60 5.31 -4.34
CA LEU A 88 -1.82 4.37 -3.53
C LEU A 88 -2.76 3.65 -2.58
N THR A 89 -2.66 2.33 -2.46
CA THR A 89 -3.31 1.58 -1.39
C THR A 89 -2.28 1.06 -0.40
N ASP A 90 -2.61 1.20 0.90
CA ASP A 90 -1.79 0.62 1.96
C ASP A 90 -1.90 -0.92 2.00
N SER A 91 -1.13 -1.56 2.87
CA SER A 91 -1.16 -3.03 3.01
C SER A 91 -2.37 -3.55 3.79
N GLY A 92 -2.98 -2.71 4.62
CA GLY A 92 -3.97 -3.11 5.63
C GLY A 92 -3.37 -3.66 6.92
N GLY A 93 -2.05 -3.86 7.01
CA GLY A 93 -1.37 -4.42 8.19
C GLY A 93 -1.62 -3.64 9.47
N TYR A 94 -1.47 -2.33 9.42
CA TYR A 94 -1.72 -1.45 10.57
C TYR A 94 -3.17 -1.50 11.05
N GLN A 95 -4.16 -1.53 10.16
CA GLN A 95 -5.58 -1.58 10.52
C GLN A 95 -5.95 -2.92 11.14
N ILE A 96 -5.38 -4.03 10.67
CA ILE A 96 -5.51 -5.34 11.32
C ILE A 96 -4.90 -5.29 12.72
N PHE A 97 -3.75 -4.61 12.88
CA PHE A 97 -3.13 -4.42 14.18
C PHE A 97 -4.02 -3.60 15.12
N SER A 98 -4.54 -2.46 14.68
CA SER A 98 -5.21 -1.47 15.53
C SER A 98 -6.70 -1.74 15.74
N LEU A 99 -7.40 -2.37 14.78
CA LEU A 99 -8.87 -2.51 14.79
C LEU A 99 -9.35 -3.93 15.05
N ALA A 100 -8.58 -4.96 14.65
CA ALA A 100 -9.00 -6.34 14.84
C ALA A 100 -8.87 -6.78 16.31
N LYS A 101 -9.99 -7.18 16.91
CA LYS A 101 -10.04 -7.60 18.32
C LYS A 101 -9.27 -8.88 18.61
N LEU A 102 -9.36 -9.86 17.69
CA LEU A 102 -8.65 -11.13 17.76
C LEU A 102 -7.84 -11.30 16.49
N ARG A 103 -6.53 -11.50 16.64
CA ARG A 103 -5.63 -11.76 15.52
C ARG A 103 -4.60 -12.82 15.90
N LYS A 104 -4.25 -13.64 14.94
CA LYS A 104 -3.14 -14.60 15.03
C LYS A 104 -2.24 -14.40 13.82
N ILE A 105 -1.01 -14.05 14.08
CA ILE A 105 0.02 -13.80 13.06
C ILE A 105 0.86 -15.07 12.92
N THR A 106 1.08 -15.51 11.69
CA THR A 106 1.93 -16.66 11.34
C THR A 106 2.80 -16.27 10.13
N ASP A 107 3.77 -17.11 9.75
CA ASP A 107 4.55 -16.86 8.52
C ASP A 107 3.67 -16.89 7.24
N GLU A 108 2.55 -17.60 7.27
CA GLU A 108 1.59 -17.68 6.15
C GLU A 108 0.84 -16.37 5.96
N GLY A 109 0.48 -15.68 7.04
CA GLY A 109 -0.33 -14.47 7.04
C GLY A 109 -1.00 -14.21 8.38
N VAL A 110 -2.09 -13.44 8.36
CA VAL A 110 -2.81 -13.00 9.55
C VAL A 110 -4.25 -13.48 9.52
N HIS A 111 -4.66 -14.29 10.51
CA HIS A 111 -6.05 -14.57 10.82
C HIS A 111 -6.57 -13.50 11.78
N PHE A 112 -7.75 -12.96 11.52
CA PHE A 112 -8.36 -11.94 12.37
C PHE A 112 -9.88 -11.97 12.28
N GLN A 113 -10.53 -11.32 13.24
CA GLN A 113 -11.96 -11.00 13.17
C GLN A 113 -12.10 -9.53 12.78
N ASN A 114 -12.86 -9.23 11.73
CA ASN A 114 -13.05 -7.86 11.31
C ASN A 114 -13.82 -7.06 12.37
N HIS A 115 -13.59 -5.75 12.43
CA HIS A 115 -14.12 -4.89 13.48
C HIS A 115 -15.59 -4.49 13.26
N VAL A 116 -16.18 -4.77 12.09
CA VAL A 116 -17.54 -4.34 11.74
C VAL A 116 -18.57 -5.32 12.30
N ASP A 117 -18.40 -6.62 12.01
CA ASP A 117 -19.36 -7.66 12.35
C ASP A 117 -18.72 -8.90 13.03
N GLY A 118 -17.41 -8.90 13.21
CA GLY A 118 -16.68 -10.00 13.84
C GLY A 118 -16.44 -11.21 12.91
N THR A 119 -16.80 -11.12 11.62
CA THR A 119 -16.57 -12.22 10.67
C THR A 119 -15.09 -12.58 10.60
N PRO A 120 -14.72 -13.86 10.73
CA PRO A 120 -13.35 -14.31 10.58
C PRO A 120 -12.82 -14.03 9.16
N ALA A 121 -11.59 -13.57 9.08
CA ALA A 121 -10.92 -13.31 7.82
C ALA A 121 -9.44 -13.73 7.90
N PHE A 122 -8.86 -13.95 6.72
CA PHE A 122 -7.44 -14.25 6.58
C PHE A 122 -6.83 -13.40 5.46
N ILE A 123 -5.69 -12.80 5.72
CA ILE A 123 -4.90 -12.08 4.71
C ILE A 123 -3.48 -12.62 4.72
N SER A 124 -3.02 -13.10 3.56
CA SER A 124 -1.63 -13.42 3.29
C SER A 124 -0.99 -12.33 2.41
N PRO A 125 0.34 -12.32 2.24
CA PRO A 125 1.00 -11.45 1.27
C PRO A 125 0.40 -11.52 -0.14
N GLU A 126 0.05 -12.73 -0.60
CA GLU A 126 -0.53 -12.95 -1.91
C GLU A 126 -1.95 -12.36 -2.00
N ILE A 127 -2.78 -12.63 -0.99
CA ILE A 127 -4.15 -12.10 -0.91
C ILE A 127 -4.13 -10.57 -0.84
N ALA A 128 -3.21 -9.98 -0.07
CA ALA A 128 -3.08 -8.52 -0.01
C ALA A 128 -2.76 -7.91 -1.38
N MET A 129 -1.90 -8.54 -2.17
CA MET A 129 -1.61 -8.09 -3.54
C MET A 129 -2.78 -8.30 -4.48
N GLU A 130 -3.49 -9.43 -4.37
CA GLU A 130 -4.68 -9.71 -5.17
C GLU A 130 -5.81 -8.70 -4.90
N ILE A 131 -6.04 -8.34 -3.64
CA ILE A 131 -7.01 -7.30 -3.27
C ILE A 131 -6.62 -5.96 -3.91
N GLN A 132 -5.38 -5.52 -3.77
CA GLN A 132 -4.91 -4.24 -4.32
C GLN A 132 -4.93 -4.24 -5.86
N ALA A 133 -4.68 -5.39 -6.50
CA ALA A 133 -4.84 -5.56 -7.94
C ALA A 133 -6.30 -5.38 -8.38
N LYS A 134 -7.25 -5.99 -7.66
CA LYS A 134 -8.69 -5.85 -7.92
C LYS A 134 -9.21 -4.44 -7.64
N LEU A 135 -8.59 -3.71 -6.71
CA LEU A 135 -8.85 -2.28 -6.49
C LEU A 135 -8.33 -1.42 -7.65
N GLY A 136 -7.37 -1.89 -8.43
CA GLY A 136 -6.75 -1.14 -9.52
C GLY A 136 -5.78 -0.05 -9.03
N SER A 137 -5.04 -0.32 -7.95
CA SER A 137 -4.09 0.64 -7.37
C SER A 137 -2.91 0.91 -8.31
N ASP A 138 -2.48 2.16 -8.41
CA ASP A 138 -1.23 2.53 -9.11
C ASP A 138 0.00 2.14 -8.31
N ILE A 139 -0.09 2.27 -6.98
CA ILE A 139 0.96 1.90 -6.05
C ILE A 139 0.35 1.00 -4.99
N ALA A 140 0.81 -0.25 -4.94
CA ALA A 140 0.40 -1.24 -3.94
C ALA A 140 1.50 -1.43 -2.90
N MET A 141 1.13 -1.39 -1.61
CA MET A 141 2.05 -1.58 -0.49
C MET A 141 2.10 -3.05 -0.10
N VAL A 142 3.31 -3.53 0.22
CA VAL A 142 3.50 -4.90 0.71
C VAL A 142 2.87 -5.09 2.08
N LEU A 143 2.33 -6.29 2.35
CA LEU A 143 1.83 -6.62 3.67
C LEU A 143 2.99 -6.62 4.69
N ASP A 144 2.79 -5.93 5.78
CA ASP A 144 3.74 -5.79 6.88
C ASP A 144 3.13 -6.24 8.22
N GLU A 145 3.97 -6.70 9.11
CA GLU A 145 3.60 -6.89 10.51
C GLU A 145 3.94 -5.61 11.28
N CYS A 146 2.95 -5.09 11.99
CA CYS A 146 3.09 -3.86 12.77
C CYS A 146 3.26 -4.21 14.25
N PRO A 147 4.48 -4.17 14.81
CA PRO A 147 4.71 -4.44 16.23
C PRO A 147 4.10 -3.34 17.11
N PRO A 148 3.69 -3.66 18.34
CA PRO A 148 3.22 -2.66 19.31
C PRO A 148 4.39 -1.76 19.72
N TRP A 149 4.07 -0.56 20.19
CA TRP A 149 5.04 0.31 20.84
C TRP A 149 4.61 0.61 22.28
N PRO A 150 5.49 0.39 23.28
CA PRO A 150 6.83 -0.20 23.19
C PRO A 150 6.79 -1.71 22.94
N CYS A 151 7.87 -2.30 22.40
CA CYS A 151 8.04 -3.73 22.30
C CYS A 151 9.51 -4.13 22.52
N GLU A 152 9.73 -5.41 22.82
CA GLU A 152 11.06 -5.97 23.00
C GLU A 152 11.85 -5.94 21.68
N ARG A 153 13.17 -5.69 21.76
CA ARG A 153 14.07 -5.59 20.60
C ARG A 153 14.03 -6.85 19.73
N ASP A 154 14.02 -8.03 20.37
CA ASP A 154 14.00 -9.32 19.65
C ASP A 154 12.67 -9.54 18.92
N TYR A 155 11.56 -9.04 19.50
CA TYR A 155 10.28 -9.05 18.80
C TYR A 155 10.32 -8.16 17.56
N ALA A 156 10.82 -6.93 17.69
CA ALA A 156 10.95 -6.01 16.56
C ALA A 156 11.84 -6.56 15.44
N ALA A 157 12.95 -7.24 15.81
CA ALA A 157 13.82 -7.88 14.84
C ALA A 157 13.11 -9.00 14.06
N ARG A 158 12.42 -9.92 14.77
CA ARG A 158 11.63 -10.98 14.12
C ARG A 158 10.50 -10.44 13.24
N SER A 159 9.83 -9.37 13.66
CA SER A 159 8.81 -8.67 12.88
C SER A 159 9.38 -8.12 11.57
N ALA A 160 10.53 -7.44 11.63
CA ALA A 160 11.20 -6.92 10.44
C ALA A 160 11.63 -8.04 9.46
N GLU A 161 12.15 -9.16 9.98
CA GLU A 161 12.50 -10.33 9.17
C GLU A 161 11.27 -10.95 8.51
N MET A 162 10.17 -11.12 9.24
CA MET A 162 8.90 -11.63 8.72
C MET A 162 8.36 -10.71 7.63
N THR A 163 8.30 -9.40 7.88
CA THR A 163 7.90 -8.40 6.88
C THR A 163 8.78 -8.49 5.62
N THR A 164 10.08 -8.72 5.78
CA THR A 164 11.00 -8.91 4.64
C THR A 164 10.68 -10.19 3.84
N ARG A 165 10.34 -11.31 4.50
CA ARG A 165 9.88 -12.54 3.83
C ARG A 165 8.56 -12.30 3.10
N TRP A 166 7.60 -11.64 3.74
CA TRP A 166 6.32 -11.27 3.14
C TRP A 166 6.48 -10.35 1.94
N ALA A 167 7.39 -9.37 1.99
CA ALA A 167 7.66 -8.49 0.86
C ALA A 167 8.15 -9.26 -0.39
N LYS A 168 8.97 -10.31 -0.20
CA LYS A 168 9.40 -11.19 -1.31
C LYS A 168 8.20 -11.95 -1.91
N ARG A 169 7.28 -12.43 -1.08
CA ARG A 169 6.06 -13.11 -1.52
C ARG A 169 5.11 -12.13 -2.23
N CYS A 170 4.89 -10.93 -1.69
CA CYS A 170 4.12 -9.88 -2.35
C CYS A 170 4.67 -9.58 -3.75
N LYS A 171 5.99 -9.40 -3.88
CA LYS A 171 6.62 -9.16 -5.18
C LYS A 171 6.32 -10.27 -6.18
N LYS A 172 6.46 -11.54 -5.79
CA LYS A 172 6.15 -12.69 -6.65
C LYS A 172 4.66 -12.72 -7.03
N ALA A 173 3.77 -12.40 -6.08
CA ALA A 173 2.33 -12.36 -6.33
C ALA A 173 1.95 -11.28 -7.35
N VAL A 174 2.57 -10.10 -7.28
CA VAL A 174 2.36 -9.02 -8.26
C VAL A 174 2.70 -9.49 -9.68
N GLU A 175 3.82 -10.18 -9.87
CA GLU A 175 4.23 -10.71 -11.18
C GLU A 175 3.16 -11.66 -11.78
N VAL A 176 2.51 -12.46 -10.91
CA VAL A 176 1.39 -13.35 -11.32
C VAL A 176 0.12 -12.55 -11.62
N CYS A 177 -0.24 -11.57 -10.80
CA CYS A 177 -1.42 -10.73 -11.02
C CYS A 177 -1.34 -9.97 -12.35
N VAL A 178 -0.16 -9.45 -12.69
CA VAL A 178 0.13 -8.76 -13.95
C VAL A 178 -0.13 -9.66 -15.14
N SER A 179 0.38 -10.89 -15.12
CA SER A 179 0.25 -11.83 -16.24
C SER A 179 -1.20 -12.26 -16.45
N ARG A 180 -2.02 -12.34 -15.39
CA ARG A 180 -3.41 -12.82 -15.44
C ARG A 180 -4.46 -11.75 -15.75
N ALA A 181 -4.28 -10.55 -15.24
CA ALA A 181 -5.30 -9.49 -15.27
C ALA A 181 -5.07 -8.43 -16.35
N GLY A 182 -4.02 -8.52 -17.15
CA GLY A 182 -3.64 -7.46 -18.10
C GLY A 182 -3.29 -6.13 -17.40
N TRP A 183 -2.86 -6.19 -16.17
CA TRP A 183 -2.45 -5.07 -15.33
C TRP A 183 -1.12 -4.50 -15.84
N ARG A 184 -1.19 -3.87 -17.03
CA ARG A 184 -0.03 -3.60 -17.90
C ARG A 184 0.89 -2.48 -17.45
N THR A 185 0.50 -1.64 -16.49
CA THR A 185 1.27 -0.42 -16.18
C THR A 185 1.60 -0.24 -14.71
N ALA A 186 0.76 -0.72 -13.79
CA ALA A 186 1.02 -0.62 -12.35
C ALA A 186 2.11 -1.57 -11.86
N ALA A 187 2.31 -2.69 -12.52
CA ALA A 187 3.27 -3.71 -12.08
C ALA A 187 4.73 -3.34 -12.30
N ASP A 188 5.05 -2.67 -13.39
CA ASP A 188 6.41 -2.12 -13.58
C ASP A 188 6.69 -1.05 -12.53
N THR A 189 5.68 -0.27 -12.15
CA THR A 189 5.78 0.76 -11.12
C THR A 189 5.81 0.15 -9.71
N ALA A 190 4.95 -0.81 -9.39
CA ALA A 190 4.93 -1.48 -8.09
C ALA A 190 6.19 -2.32 -7.85
N ALA A 191 6.68 -3.07 -8.85
CA ALA A 191 7.95 -3.79 -8.76
C ALA A 191 9.15 -2.86 -8.58
N THR A 192 9.12 -1.67 -9.17
CA THR A 192 10.13 -0.63 -8.99
C THR A 192 10.05 -0.02 -7.59
N THR A 193 8.85 0.20 -7.07
CA THR A 193 8.64 0.74 -5.70
C THR A 193 9.12 -0.24 -4.64
N VAL A 194 8.83 -1.54 -4.77
CA VAL A 194 9.38 -2.58 -3.87
C VAL A 194 10.90 -2.63 -3.94
N ARG A 195 11.52 -2.48 -5.12
CA ARG A 195 12.98 -2.43 -5.27
C ARG A 195 13.60 -1.18 -4.61
N GLN A 196 12.95 -0.03 -4.68
CA GLN A 196 13.45 1.21 -4.09
C GLN A 196 13.28 1.23 -2.57
N PHE A 197 12.15 0.78 -2.03
CA PHE A 197 11.95 0.65 -0.58
C PHE A 197 12.91 -0.39 0.03
N GLY A 198 13.13 -1.53 -0.61
CA GLY A 198 14.13 -2.50 -0.18
C GLY A 198 15.53 -1.92 -0.05
N ARG A 199 15.97 -1.06 -0.97
CA ARG A 199 17.27 -0.38 -0.88
C ARG A 199 17.34 0.65 0.26
N TYR A 200 16.21 1.28 0.64
CA TYR A 200 16.16 2.26 1.72
C TYR A 200 16.21 1.61 3.11
N PHE A 201 15.51 0.50 3.32
CA PHE A 201 15.51 -0.22 4.59
C PHE A 201 16.83 -0.96 4.83
N PHE A 202 17.45 -1.54 3.80
CA PHE A 202 18.71 -2.29 3.93
C PHE A 202 19.96 -1.39 4.00
N SER A 203 19.92 -0.14 3.49
CA SER A 203 21.07 0.76 3.57
C SER A 203 21.25 1.44 4.93
N THR A 204 20.24 1.38 5.80
CA THR A 204 20.33 1.96 7.16
C THR A 204 20.79 0.96 8.21
N SER A 205 20.68 -0.35 7.97
CA SER A 205 21.15 -1.38 8.90
C SER A 205 22.67 -1.57 8.88
N ASP A 206 23.36 -1.26 7.78
CA ASP A 206 24.82 -1.46 7.67
C ASP A 206 25.66 -0.29 8.19
N ARG A 207 25.05 0.79 8.70
CA ARG A 207 25.76 1.97 9.19
C ARG A 207 25.85 2.13 10.70
N ASN A 208 25.30 1.20 11.48
CA ASN A 208 25.37 1.23 12.95
C ASN A 208 26.14 0.04 13.55
N ALA A 209 27.01 -0.61 12.77
CA ALA A 209 27.95 -1.63 13.24
C ALA A 209 29.39 -1.13 13.03
N SER A 210 29.76 -0.09 13.80
CA SER A 210 31.16 0.26 14.12
C SER A 210 31.17 1.14 15.37
#